data_d5a38fa44a3ccf732390f15210dfc8c4
#
_entry.id   d5a38fa44a3ccf732390f15210dfc8c4
#
_cell.length_a   1.000
_cell.length_b   1.000
_cell.length_c   1.000
_cell.angle_alpha   90.00
_cell.angle_beta   90.00
_cell.angle_gamma   90.00
#
_symmetry.space_group_name_H-M   'P 1'
#
loop_
_entity.id
_entity.type
_entity.pdbx_description
1 polymer ?
#
loop_
_entity_poly.entity_id
_entity_poly.type
_entity_poly.pdbx_seq_one_letter_code
_entity_poly.pdbx_strand_id
1 'polypeptide(L)'
;TQQLCTDLKTDINVDLRTGDTPQSRRTKQNKNFPFGLITTPETLHILLSSKKHKDVFKNLRSIVVDEWHELLGTKRGVQVELAISYLKFLIPKIKIIGISATLGNKKLAGEILMGMGNNFTTITSKIDKKINVKSIIPKSMERFPWRGHLGTHLIDEVIKIIRKGKTSLIFTNTRSQCEIWYHTIIHSYPELAGEIAMHHGSIDKKIRQWVENSLRENKLKVVVCT
;
A
#
# COMPACT_ATOMS: atom_id res chain seq x y z
N THR A 1 -2.29 -6.78 12.35
CA THR A 1 -3.67 -7.33 12.49
C THR A 1 -3.74 -8.35 13.63
N GLN A 2 -2.81 -9.33 13.74
CA GLN A 2 -2.75 -10.26 14.87
C GLN A 2 -2.51 -9.53 16.21
N GLN A 3 -1.65 -8.53 16.24
CA GLN A 3 -1.41 -7.69 17.42
C GLN A 3 -2.71 -7.02 17.89
N LEU A 4 -3.48 -6.44 16.97
CA LEU A 4 -4.78 -5.83 17.26
C LEU A 4 -5.79 -6.83 17.85
N CYS A 5 -5.81 -8.07 17.36
CA CYS A 5 -6.67 -9.13 17.93
C CYS A 5 -6.27 -9.49 19.36
N THR A 6 -4.96 -9.53 19.61
CA THR A 6 -4.40 -9.76 20.96
C THR A 6 -4.74 -8.60 21.90
N ASP A 7 -4.56 -7.36 21.44
CA ASP A 7 -4.85 -6.13 22.22
C ASP A 7 -6.35 -6.01 22.55
N LEU A 8 -7.22 -6.45 21.63
CA LEU A 8 -8.68 -6.49 21.82
C LEU A 8 -9.17 -7.72 22.58
N LYS A 9 -8.26 -8.62 23.03
CA LYS A 9 -8.59 -9.88 23.74
C LYS A 9 -9.63 -10.74 23.01
N THR A 10 -9.53 -10.79 21.67
CA THR A 10 -10.44 -11.59 20.84
C THR A 10 -9.72 -12.80 20.28
N ASP A 11 -10.33 -13.98 20.35
CA ASP A 11 -9.83 -15.23 19.73
C ASP A 11 -10.06 -15.26 18.21
N ILE A 12 -9.93 -14.12 17.55
CA ILE A 12 -10.13 -14.02 16.11
C ILE A 12 -8.84 -14.41 15.41
N ASN A 13 -8.88 -15.52 14.69
CA ASN A 13 -7.77 -15.95 13.85
C ASN A 13 -7.84 -15.23 12.48
N VAL A 14 -6.85 -14.36 12.22
CA VAL A 14 -6.67 -13.71 10.91
C VAL A 14 -5.40 -14.23 10.27
N ASP A 15 -5.50 -14.73 9.05
CA ASP A 15 -4.38 -15.30 8.32
C ASP A 15 -4.19 -14.65 6.94
N LEU A 16 -2.98 -14.80 6.38
CA LEU A 16 -2.57 -14.29 5.08
C LEU A 16 -2.45 -15.43 4.07
N ARG A 17 -3.05 -15.25 2.88
CA ARG A 17 -2.88 -16.16 1.75
C ARG A 17 -2.66 -15.39 0.47
N THR A 18 -1.45 -15.48 -0.05
CA THR A 18 -0.99 -14.86 -1.30
C THR A 18 -0.28 -15.87 -2.18
N GLY A 19 0.21 -15.45 -3.33
CA GLY A 19 1.07 -16.29 -4.19
C GLY A 19 2.27 -16.88 -3.46
N ASP A 20 2.86 -16.12 -2.54
CA ASP A 20 4.08 -16.51 -1.80
C ASP A 20 3.79 -17.36 -0.55
N THR A 21 2.53 -17.66 -0.24
CA THR A 21 2.19 -18.46 0.94
C THR A 21 2.63 -19.92 0.76
N PRO A 22 3.47 -20.46 1.67
CA PRO A 22 3.97 -21.84 1.57
C PRO A 22 2.85 -22.87 1.50
N GLN A 23 3.07 -23.97 0.77
CA GLN A 23 2.06 -25.02 0.58
C GLN A 23 1.60 -25.66 1.91
N SER A 24 2.51 -25.82 2.87
CA SER A 24 2.19 -26.33 4.21
C SER A 24 1.15 -25.46 4.94
N ARG A 25 1.29 -24.11 4.82
CA ARG A 25 0.34 -23.17 5.40
C ARG A 25 -1.00 -23.19 4.66
N ARG A 26 -1.00 -23.27 3.32
CA ARG A 26 -2.22 -23.43 2.52
C ARG A 26 -2.99 -24.69 2.90
N THR A 27 -2.30 -25.80 3.14
CA THR A 27 -2.91 -27.06 3.57
C THR A 27 -3.57 -26.93 4.95
N LYS A 28 -2.91 -26.26 5.90
CA LYS A 28 -3.50 -25.97 7.22
C LYS A 28 -4.75 -25.10 7.10
N GLN A 29 -4.68 -24.04 6.29
CA GLN A 29 -5.83 -23.16 6.03
C GLN A 29 -7.00 -23.90 5.39
N ASN A 30 -6.75 -24.82 4.47
CA ASN A 30 -7.81 -25.62 3.83
C ASN A 30 -8.51 -26.58 4.81
N LYS A 31 -7.81 -27.04 5.87
CA LYS A 31 -8.41 -27.88 6.93
C LYS A 31 -9.17 -27.06 7.96
N ASN A 32 -8.63 -25.91 8.31
CA ASN A 32 -9.23 -25.00 9.29
C ASN A 32 -9.16 -23.57 8.73
N PHE A 33 -10.23 -23.15 8.07
CA PHE A 33 -10.28 -21.85 7.40
C PHE A 33 -10.32 -20.73 8.45
N PRO A 34 -9.47 -19.68 8.34
CA PRO A 34 -9.42 -18.63 9.35
C PRO A 34 -10.71 -17.80 9.36
N PHE A 35 -11.00 -17.15 10.48
CA PHE A 35 -12.12 -16.22 10.61
C PHE A 35 -11.96 -15.02 9.66
N GLY A 36 -10.75 -14.47 9.55
CA GLY A 36 -10.39 -13.43 8.60
C GLY A 36 -9.26 -13.89 7.68
N LEU A 37 -9.45 -13.73 6.37
CA LEU A 37 -8.42 -14.04 5.38
C LEU A 37 -8.03 -12.78 4.62
N ILE A 38 -6.77 -12.39 4.73
CA ILE A 38 -6.16 -11.35 3.88
C ILE A 38 -5.61 -12.03 2.65
N THR A 39 -6.05 -11.61 1.47
CA THR A 39 -5.67 -12.28 0.21
C THR A 39 -5.53 -11.28 -0.94
N THR A 40 -4.98 -11.75 -2.06
CA THR A 40 -4.90 -10.98 -3.31
C THR A 40 -6.01 -11.38 -4.27
N PRO A 41 -6.38 -10.54 -5.25
CA PRO A 41 -7.41 -10.87 -6.25
C PRO A 41 -7.12 -12.20 -6.95
N GLU A 42 -5.88 -12.46 -7.32
CA GLU A 42 -5.46 -13.68 -8.00
C GLU A 42 -5.68 -14.92 -7.15
N THR A 43 -5.30 -14.84 -5.87
CA THR A 43 -5.48 -15.95 -4.92
C THR A 43 -6.96 -16.19 -4.61
N LEU A 44 -7.76 -15.14 -4.55
CA LEU A 44 -9.22 -15.25 -4.38
C LEU A 44 -9.84 -16.03 -5.56
N HIS A 45 -9.44 -15.74 -6.79
CA HIS A 45 -9.90 -16.51 -7.97
C HIS A 45 -9.50 -17.98 -7.91
N ILE A 46 -8.29 -18.30 -7.45
CA ILE A 46 -7.87 -19.70 -7.24
C ILE A 46 -8.77 -20.39 -6.20
N LEU A 47 -9.13 -19.70 -5.12
CA LEU A 47 -10.05 -20.25 -4.11
C LEU A 47 -11.44 -20.46 -4.68
N LEU A 48 -11.96 -19.52 -5.47
CA LEU A 48 -13.27 -19.60 -6.11
C LEU A 48 -13.34 -20.69 -7.19
N SER A 49 -12.22 -20.97 -7.86
CA SER A 49 -12.12 -22.06 -8.85
C SER A 49 -12.03 -23.45 -8.23
N SER A 50 -11.85 -23.54 -6.90
CA SER A 50 -11.79 -24.84 -6.20
C SER A 50 -13.15 -25.52 -6.17
N LYS A 51 -13.19 -26.86 -6.33
CA LYS A 51 -14.43 -27.65 -6.21
C LYS A 51 -15.14 -27.46 -4.85
N LYS A 52 -14.38 -27.12 -3.80
CA LYS A 52 -14.89 -26.92 -2.43
C LYS A 52 -15.19 -25.43 -2.12
N HIS A 53 -15.18 -24.54 -3.10
CA HIS A 53 -15.35 -23.11 -2.85
C HIS A 53 -16.65 -22.75 -2.10
N LYS A 54 -17.74 -23.46 -2.38
CA LYS A 54 -19.01 -23.23 -1.66
C LYS A 54 -18.90 -23.51 -0.15
N ASP A 55 -18.17 -24.55 0.23
CA ASP A 55 -17.94 -24.87 1.65
C ASP A 55 -17.01 -23.85 2.31
N VAL A 56 -15.97 -23.42 1.58
CA VAL A 56 -15.01 -22.41 2.03
C VAL A 56 -15.71 -21.08 2.34
N PHE A 57 -16.61 -20.64 1.48
CA PHE A 57 -17.24 -19.33 1.61
C PHE A 57 -18.64 -19.35 2.28
N LYS A 58 -19.18 -20.50 2.65
CA LYS A 58 -20.55 -20.60 3.23
C LYS A 58 -20.82 -19.70 4.42
N ASN A 59 -19.80 -19.44 5.24
CA ASN A 59 -19.90 -18.58 6.42
C ASN A 59 -19.38 -17.17 6.20
N LEU A 60 -19.04 -16.80 4.96
CA LEU A 60 -18.55 -15.47 4.65
C LEU A 60 -19.61 -14.42 4.94
N ARG A 61 -19.27 -13.38 5.69
CA ARG A 61 -20.18 -12.30 6.10
C ARG A 61 -19.89 -10.99 5.42
N SER A 62 -18.60 -10.74 5.17
CA SER A 62 -18.17 -9.46 4.59
C SER A 62 -16.91 -9.61 3.75
N ILE A 63 -16.78 -8.73 2.77
CA ILE A 63 -15.57 -8.53 1.97
C ILE A 63 -15.12 -7.09 2.18
N VAL A 64 -13.84 -6.91 2.46
CA VAL A 64 -13.19 -5.60 2.50
C VAL A 64 -12.23 -5.52 1.33
N VAL A 65 -12.42 -4.53 0.47
CA VAL A 65 -11.51 -4.22 -0.64
C VAL A 65 -10.73 -2.98 -0.25
N ASP A 66 -9.44 -3.19 0.00
CA ASP A 66 -8.53 -2.12 0.37
C ASP A 66 -7.87 -1.50 -0.86
N GLU A 67 -7.51 -0.22 -0.78
CA GLU A 67 -6.90 0.58 -1.85
C GLU A 67 -7.69 0.48 -3.19
N TRP A 68 -9.02 0.57 -3.09
CA TRP A 68 -9.90 0.41 -4.25
C TRP A 68 -9.55 1.35 -5.41
N HIS A 69 -9.04 2.54 -5.13
CA HIS A 69 -8.58 3.49 -6.15
C HIS A 69 -7.44 2.96 -7.03
N GLU A 70 -6.56 2.11 -6.50
CA GLU A 70 -5.47 1.48 -7.24
C GLU A 70 -5.94 0.33 -8.13
N LEU A 71 -7.10 -0.24 -7.82
CA LEU A 71 -7.67 -1.36 -8.57
C LEU A 71 -8.56 -0.91 -9.72
N LEU A 72 -9.21 0.26 -9.61
CA LEU A 72 -10.11 0.81 -10.62
C LEU A 72 -9.44 0.89 -12.00
N GLY A 73 -10.12 0.38 -13.02
CA GLY A 73 -9.64 0.39 -14.42
C GLY A 73 -8.49 -0.56 -14.70
N THR A 74 -8.09 -1.42 -13.76
CA THR A 74 -7.02 -2.40 -13.93
C THR A 74 -7.56 -3.82 -14.10
N LYS A 75 -6.72 -4.73 -14.63
CA LYS A 75 -7.04 -6.17 -14.67
C LYS A 75 -7.39 -6.74 -13.30
N ARG A 76 -6.72 -6.28 -12.24
CA ARG A 76 -6.95 -6.73 -10.87
C ARG A 76 -8.27 -6.23 -10.34
N GLY A 77 -8.67 -5.00 -10.70
CA GLY A 77 -10.00 -4.47 -10.40
C GLY A 77 -11.11 -5.30 -11.01
N VAL A 78 -11.00 -5.64 -12.30
CA VAL A 78 -11.97 -6.53 -12.97
C VAL A 78 -12.07 -7.89 -12.27
N GLN A 79 -10.95 -8.45 -11.82
CA GLN A 79 -10.97 -9.70 -11.05
C GLN A 79 -11.75 -9.53 -9.73
N VAL A 80 -11.54 -8.43 -9.02
CA VAL A 80 -12.29 -8.15 -7.78
C VAL A 80 -13.78 -8.03 -8.06
N GLU A 81 -14.17 -7.29 -9.10
CA GLU A 81 -15.57 -7.11 -9.50
C GLU A 81 -16.25 -8.46 -9.83
N LEU A 82 -15.60 -9.30 -10.62
CA LEU A 82 -16.07 -10.64 -10.96
C LEU A 82 -16.21 -11.54 -9.73
N ALA A 83 -15.20 -11.52 -8.85
CA ALA A 83 -15.24 -12.29 -7.60
C ALA A 83 -16.38 -11.84 -6.68
N ILE A 84 -16.59 -10.54 -6.53
CA ILE A 84 -17.68 -9.96 -5.73
C ILE A 84 -19.02 -10.33 -6.33
N SER A 85 -19.19 -10.21 -7.64
CA SER A 85 -20.44 -10.56 -8.34
C SER A 85 -20.80 -12.02 -8.10
N TYR A 86 -19.82 -12.92 -8.22
CA TYR A 86 -20.03 -14.34 -7.95
C TYR A 86 -20.34 -14.62 -6.49
N LEU A 87 -19.64 -13.99 -5.55
CA LEU A 87 -19.88 -14.16 -4.11
C LEU A 87 -21.23 -13.58 -3.69
N LYS A 88 -21.71 -12.51 -4.30
CA LYS A 88 -23.08 -12.00 -4.11
C LYS A 88 -24.12 -12.99 -4.60
N PHE A 89 -23.89 -13.66 -5.72
CA PHE A 89 -24.77 -14.72 -6.21
C PHE A 89 -24.85 -15.89 -5.21
N LEU A 90 -23.71 -16.30 -4.63
CA LEU A 90 -23.68 -17.37 -3.64
C LEU A 90 -24.26 -16.96 -2.28
N ILE A 91 -24.03 -15.71 -1.89
CA ILE A 91 -24.36 -15.18 -0.57
C ILE A 91 -25.05 -13.82 -0.73
N PRO A 92 -26.36 -13.78 -1.01
CA PRO A 92 -27.07 -12.53 -1.33
C PRO A 92 -26.99 -11.43 -0.26
N LYS A 93 -26.73 -11.80 1.01
CA LYS A 93 -26.64 -10.86 2.15
C LYS A 93 -25.22 -10.47 2.52
N ILE A 94 -24.24 -10.76 1.66
CA ILE A 94 -22.84 -10.41 1.94
C ILE A 94 -22.67 -8.90 2.01
N LYS A 95 -21.91 -8.43 3.00
CA LYS A 95 -21.56 -7.01 3.13
C LYS A 95 -20.27 -6.73 2.36
N ILE A 96 -20.25 -5.64 1.62
CA ILE A 96 -19.07 -5.20 0.88
C ILE A 96 -18.64 -3.84 1.40
N ILE A 97 -17.36 -3.70 1.68
CA ILE A 97 -16.74 -2.48 2.19
C ILE A 97 -15.57 -2.14 1.28
N GLY A 98 -15.59 -0.97 0.67
CA GLY A 98 -14.44 -0.42 -0.05
C GLY A 98 -13.71 0.59 0.80
N ILE A 99 -12.39 0.45 0.90
CA ILE A 99 -11.51 1.44 1.53
C ILE A 99 -10.65 2.05 0.42
N SER A 100 -10.56 3.36 0.40
CA SER A 100 -9.87 4.07 -0.66
C SER A 100 -9.28 5.39 -0.18
N ALA A 101 -8.18 5.80 -0.79
CA ALA A 101 -7.71 7.17 -0.70
C ALA A 101 -8.68 8.12 -1.47
N THR A 102 -8.21 9.31 -1.79
CA THR A 102 -9.02 10.31 -2.50
C THR A 102 -9.40 9.83 -3.90
N LEU A 103 -10.69 9.82 -4.18
CA LEU A 103 -11.28 9.49 -5.48
C LEU A 103 -11.92 10.72 -6.10
N GLY A 104 -11.70 10.96 -7.39
CA GLY A 104 -12.31 12.04 -8.14
C GLY A 104 -13.84 11.87 -8.26
N ASN A 105 -14.29 10.67 -8.61
CA ASN A 105 -15.70 10.32 -8.70
C ASN A 105 -16.07 9.18 -7.74
N LYS A 106 -16.37 9.55 -6.50
CA LYS A 106 -16.72 8.60 -5.42
C LYS A 106 -17.98 7.79 -5.72
N LYS A 107 -18.97 8.42 -6.38
CA LYS A 107 -20.22 7.76 -6.73
C LYS A 107 -19.98 6.63 -7.72
N LEU A 108 -19.32 6.93 -8.83
CA LEU A 108 -18.99 5.92 -9.85
C LEU A 108 -18.13 4.79 -9.28
N ALA A 109 -17.11 5.12 -8.49
CA ALA A 109 -16.26 4.12 -7.86
C ALA A 109 -17.01 3.20 -6.90
N GLY A 110 -18.01 3.72 -6.19
CA GLY A 110 -18.92 2.94 -5.36
C GLY A 110 -19.86 2.07 -6.19
N GLU A 111 -20.45 2.62 -7.24
CA GLU A 111 -21.34 1.87 -8.16
C GLU A 111 -20.61 0.70 -8.82
N ILE A 112 -19.36 0.87 -9.23
CA ILE A 112 -18.55 -0.22 -9.80
C ILE A 112 -18.32 -1.31 -8.76
N LEU A 113 -17.91 -0.96 -7.55
CA LEU A 113 -17.62 -1.94 -6.51
C LEU A 113 -18.88 -2.66 -6.01
N MET A 114 -19.97 -1.92 -5.82
CA MET A 114 -21.21 -2.46 -5.27
C MET A 114 -22.12 -3.09 -6.33
N GLY A 115 -21.83 -2.84 -7.60
CA GLY A 115 -22.69 -3.15 -8.74
C GLY A 115 -23.71 -2.05 -9.01
N MET A 116 -23.94 -1.76 -10.29
CA MET A 116 -24.86 -0.72 -10.74
C MET A 116 -26.25 -0.90 -10.14
N GLY A 117 -26.85 0.20 -9.71
CA GLY A 117 -28.21 0.19 -9.13
C GLY A 117 -28.32 -0.25 -7.67
N ASN A 118 -27.23 -0.67 -7.03
CA ASN A 118 -27.26 -0.99 -5.61
C ASN A 118 -27.04 0.27 -4.74
N ASN A 119 -27.80 0.38 -3.66
CA ASN A 119 -27.61 1.44 -2.68
C ASN A 119 -26.36 1.20 -1.84
N PHE A 120 -25.58 2.23 -1.61
CA PHE A 120 -24.44 2.22 -0.70
C PHE A 120 -24.27 3.55 0.01
N THR A 121 -23.57 3.54 1.13
CA THR A 121 -23.27 4.75 1.91
C THR A 121 -21.78 5.07 1.78
N THR A 122 -21.48 6.32 1.45
CA THR A 122 -20.10 6.82 1.42
C THR A 122 -19.77 7.51 2.74
N ILE A 123 -18.75 7.01 3.43
CA ILE A 123 -18.20 7.63 4.63
C ILE A 123 -16.91 8.34 4.26
N THR A 124 -16.83 9.62 4.49
CA THR A 124 -15.63 10.42 4.19
C THR A 124 -15.10 11.03 5.49
N SER A 125 -13.83 10.81 5.76
CA SER A 125 -13.14 11.50 6.85
C SER A 125 -12.88 12.95 6.46
N LYS A 126 -13.26 13.90 7.33
CA LYS A 126 -12.93 15.32 7.22
C LYS A 126 -11.80 15.62 8.18
N ILE A 127 -10.59 15.15 7.89
CA ILE A 127 -9.41 15.55 8.67
C ILE A 127 -8.79 16.73 7.94
N ASP A 128 -8.87 17.90 8.54
CA ASP A 128 -8.20 19.11 8.06
C ASP A 128 -6.69 18.99 8.27
N LYS A 129 -6.00 18.42 7.28
CA LYS A 129 -4.54 18.40 7.24
C LYS A 129 -4.05 19.68 6.58
N LYS A 130 -3.30 20.48 7.31
CA LYS A 130 -2.62 21.65 6.73
C LYS A 130 -1.46 21.17 5.86
N ILE A 131 -1.68 21.12 4.56
CA ILE A 131 -0.67 20.72 3.56
C ILE A 131 -0.08 21.97 2.94
N ASN A 132 1.24 22.13 3.04
CA ASN A 132 1.97 23.19 2.34
C ASN A 132 2.70 22.56 1.16
N VAL A 133 2.33 22.96 -0.05
CA VAL A 133 2.98 22.52 -1.30
C VAL A 133 3.96 23.62 -1.73
N LYS A 134 5.20 23.25 -2.00
CA LYS A 134 6.25 24.16 -2.48
C LYS A 134 7.00 23.50 -3.63
N SER A 135 7.24 24.26 -4.69
CA SER A 135 8.13 23.85 -5.79
C SER A 135 9.53 24.40 -5.55
N ILE A 136 10.53 23.55 -5.75
CA ILE A 136 11.94 23.96 -5.76
C ILE A 136 12.33 24.12 -7.23
N ILE A 137 12.62 25.36 -7.63
CA ILE A 137 12.95 25.70 -9.01
C ILE A 137 14.43 26.14 -9.05
N PRO A 138 15.24 25.63 -9.99
CA PRO A 138 16.62 26.09 -10.15
C PRO A 138 16.69 27.57 -10.50
N LYS A 139 17.68 28.26 -9.95
CA LYS A 139 17.89 29.71 -10.21
C LYS A 139 18.35 30.02 -11.63
N SER A 140 18.99 29.06 -12.30
CA SER A 140 19.44 29.16 -13.70
C SER A 140 18.82 28.01 -14.50
N MET A 141 18.27 28.32 -15.67
CA MET A 141 17.86 27.31 -16.62
C MET A 141 19.09 26.82 -17.40
N GLU A 142 19.76 25.80 -16.87
CA GLU A 142 20.76 25.07 -17.65
C GLU A 142 20.05 24.14 -18.64
N ARG A 143 20.69 23.88 -19.80
CA ARG A 143 20.16 22.94 -20.79
C ARG A 143 19.86 21.60 -20.16
N PHE A 144 18.64 21.10 -20.33
CA PHE A 144 18.21 19.81 -19.84
C PHE A 144 19.13 18.71 -20.37
N PRO A 145 19.77 17.90 -19.52
CA PRO A 145 20.53 16.76 -19.99
C PRO A 145 19.57 15.73 -20.61
N TRP A 146 19.97 15.16 -21.75
CA TRP A 146 19.18 14.17 -22.51
C TRP A 146 18.71 12.93 -21.70
N ARG A 147 19.33 12.67 -20.54
CA ARG A 147 19.04 11.53 -19.66
C ARG A 147 17.98 11.83 -18.58
N GLY A 148 17.25 12.91 -18.65
CA GLY A 148 16.24 13.29 -17.67
C GLY A 148 16.82 14.00 -16.45
N HIS A 149 15.96 14.76 -15.76
CA HIS A 149 16.33 15.48 -14.55
C HIS A 149 16.36 14.56 -13.33
N LEU A 150 17.53 14.30 -12.80
CA LEU A 150 17.68 13.60 -11.50
C LEU A 150 17.38 14.51 -10.31
N GLY A 151 17.33 15.83 -10.52
CA GLY A 151 17.08 16.81 -9.46
C GLY A 151 18.22 16.97 -8.44
N THR A 152 19.31 16.21 -8.57
CA THR A 152 20.44 16.22 -7.63
C THR A 152 21.21 17.53 -7.57
N HIS A 153 21.12 18.37 -8.61
CA HIS A 153 21.68 19.74 -8.63
C HIS A 153 20.96 20.67 -7.64
N LEU A 154 19.77 20.29 -7.12
CA LEU A 154 19.02 21.05 -6.11
C LEU A 154 19.24 20.50 -4.69
N ILE A 155 20.28 19.68 -4.50
CA ILE A 155 20.51 18.98 -3.23
C ILE A 155 20.62 19.95 -2.05
N ASP A 156 21.29 21.09 -2.23
CA ASP A 156 21.46 22.09 -1.19
C ASP A 156 20.14 22.68 -0.71
N GLU A 157 19.21 22.91 -1.65
CA GLU A 157 17.87 23.40 -1.32
C GLU A 157 17.05 22.33 -0.60
N VAL A 158 17.18 21.08 -1.04
CA VAL A 158 16.52 19.93 -0.39
C VAL A 158 17.05 19.74 1.03
N ILE A 159 18.36 19.83 1.24
CA ILE A 159 18.97 19.70 2.57
C ILE A 159 18.52 20.83 3.51
N LYS A 160 18.35 22.06 3.02
CA LYS A 160 17.80 23.16 3.83
C LYS A 160 16.38 22.84 4.33
N ILE A 161 15.57 22.14 3.52
CA ILE A 161 14.22 21.73 3.89
C ILE A 161 14.29 20.57 4.91
N ILE A 162 15.13 19.58 4.66
CA ILE A 162 15.33 18.42 5.54
C ILE A 162 15.74 18.87 6.94
N ARG A 163 16.69 19.82 7.04
CA ARG A 163 17.17 20.33 8.33
C ARG A 163 16.07 21.02 9.16
N LYS A 164 15.09 21.63 8.51
CA LYS A 164 13.94 22.27 9.17
C LYS A 164 12.85 21.28 9.59
N GLY A 165 12.77 20.13 8.93
CA GLY A 165 11.80 19.08 9.21
C GLY A 165 12.24 18.14 10.35
N LYS A 166 11.28 17.43 10.95
CA LYS A 166 11.57 16.34 11.88
C LYS A 166 12.03 15.09 11.13
N THR A 167 11.25 14.69 10.14
CA THR A 167 11.49 13.52 9.28
C THR A 167 11.14 13.89 7.85
N SER A 168 11.94 13.43 6.90
CA SER A 168 11.76 13.70 5.47
C SER A 168 11.75 12.42 4.67
N LEU A 169 10.80 12.30 3.74
CA LEU A 169 10.76 11.23 2.76
C LEU A 169 11.08 11.83 1.39
N ILE A 170 12.07 11.28 0.70
CA ILE A 170 12.43 11.65 -0.67
C ILE A 170 11.95 10.54 -1.59
N PHE A 171 10.87 10.80 -2.33
CA PHE A 171 10.35 9.85 -3.31
C PHE A 171 11.03 10.03 -4.65
N THR A 172 11.47 8.93 -5.22
CA THR A 172 12.08 8.88 -6.55
C THR A 172 11.33 7.90 -7.44
N ASN A 173 11.40 8.10 -8.77
CA ASN A 173 10.64 7.28 -9.71
C ASN A 173 11.25 5.88 -9.93
N THR A 174 12.53 5.71 -9.67
CA THR A 174 13.24 4.44 -9.91
C THR A 174 14.21 4.11 -8.78
N ARG A 175 14.52 2.81 -8.63
CA ARG A 175 15.53 2.32 -7.67
C ARG A 175 16.89 2.97 -7.89
N SER A 176 17.33 3.08 -9.15
CA SER A 176 18.61 3.73 -9.48
C SER A 176 18.64 5.20 -9.04
N GLN A 177 17.54 5.93 -9.23
CA GLN A 177 17.46 7.31 -8.73
C GLN A 177 17.49 7.35 -7.19
N CYS A 178 16.88 6.40 -6.52
CA CYS A 178 16.93 6.30 -5.06
C CYS A 178 18.39 6.14 -4.57
N GLU A 179 19.13 5.23 -5.19
CA GLU A 179 20.55 4.99 -4.88
C GLU A 179 21.40 6.24 -5.18
N ILE A 180 21.21 6.88 -6.33
CA ILE A 180 21.94 8.11 -6.70
C ILE A 180 21.66 9.22 -5.67
N TRP A 181 20.42 9.46 -5.32
CA TRP A 181 20.07 10.47 -4.32
C TRP A 181 20.69 10.17 -2.96
N TYR A 182 20.59 8.92 -2.49
CA TYR A 182 21.19 8.50 -1.23
C TYR A 182 22.69 8.73 -1.20
N HIS A 183 23.43 8.25 -2.21
CA HIS A 183 24.87 8.43 -2.28
C HIS A 183 25.28 9.89 -2.44
N THR A 184 24.54 10.67 -3.22
CA THR A 184 24.84 12.10 -3.39
C THR A 184 24.65 12.85 -2.07
N ILE A 185 23.61 12.54 -1.29
CA ILE A 185 23.39 13.16 0.03
C ILE A 185 24.53 12.81 0.97
N ILE A 186 24.88 11.53 1.10
CA ILE A 186 25.96 11.12 2.02
C ILE A 186 27.31 11.72 1.61
N HIS A 187 27.60 11.78 0.31
CA HIS A 187 28.85 12.34 -0.19
C HIS A 187 28.95 13.84 0.08
N SER A 188 27.86 14.58 -0.15
CA SER A 188 27.84 16.04 0.03
C SER A 188 27.63 16.48 1.48
N TYR A 189 26.97 15.65 2.30
CA TYR A 189 26.58 15.94 3.67
C TYR A 189 26.84 14.72 4.58
N PRO A 190 28.12 14.38 4.85
CA PRO A 190 28.51 13.19 5.63
C PRO A 190 27.94 13.18 7.05
N GLU A 191 27.60 14.34 7.60
CA GLU A 191 27.00 14.46 8.92
C GLU A 191 25.61 13.82 9.03
N LEU A 192 24.95 13.56 7.90
CA LEU A 192 23.67 12.83 7.87
C LEU A 192 23.85 11.32 7.87
N ALA A 193 25.11 10.82 7.78
CA ALA A 193 25.37 9.39 7.88
C ALA A 193 24.86 8.86 9.25
N GLY A 194 24.11 7.78 9.22
CA GLY A 194 23.44 7.24 10.43
C GLY A 194 22.01 7.75 10.65
N GLU A 195 21.62 8.88 10.08
CA GLU A 195 20.26 9.41 10.13
C GLU A 195 19.49 9.26 8.79
N ILE A 196 20.16 8.74 7.76
CA ILE A 196 19.59 8.53 6.42
C ILE A 196 19.56 7.04 6.06
N ALA A 197 18.49 6.62 5.40
CA ALA A 197 18.38 5.25 4.88
C ALA A 197 17.75 5.24 3.49
N MET A 198 17.93 4.11 2.76
CA MET A 198 17.20 3.82 1.51
C MET A 198 16.08 2.83 1.76
N HIS A 199 15.00 2.95 0.99
CA HIS A 199 13.90 1.99 1.01
C HIS A 199 13.33 1.77 -0.40
N HIS A 200 13.60 0.62 -0.98
CA HIS A 200 13.02 0.18 -2.26
C HIS A 200 12.96 -1.36 -2.37
N GLY A 201 12.20 -1.87 -3.34
CA GLY A 201 11.87 -3.28 -3.44
C GLY A 201 13.05 -4.26 -3.62
N SER A 202 14.25 -3.80 -4.04
CA SER A 202 15.44 -4.66 -4.18
C SER A 202 16.28 -4.78 -2.91
N ILE A 203 15.99 -4.00 -1.88
CA ILE A 203 16.68 -4.11 -0.58
C ILE A 203 16.12 -5.32 0.17
N ASP A 204 16.99 -6.02 0.88
CA ASP A 204 16.60 -7.16 1.73
C ASP A 204 15.44 -6.83 2.66
N LYS A 205 14.53 -7.79 2.83
CA LYS A 205 13.30 -7.59 3.61
C LYS A 205 13.58 -7.19 5.06
N LYS A 206 14.63 -7.73 5.68
CA LYS A 206 14.99 -7.41 7.08
C LYS A 206 15.46 -5.97 7.20
N ILE A 207 16.27 -5.51 6.22
CA ILE A 207 16.76 -4.12 6.17
C ILE A 207 15.59 -3.17 5.96
N ARG A 208 14.67 -3.45 5.04
CA ARG A 208 13.46 -2.62 4.84
C ARG A 208 12.64 -2.52 6.13
N GLN A 209 12.43 -3.63 6.81
CA GLN A 209 11.69 -3.66 8.07
C GLN A 209 12.41 -2.87 9.18
N TRP A 210 13.74 -2.92 9.20
CA TRP A 210 14.54 -2.09 10.11
C TRP A 210 14.37 -0.60 9.81
N VAL A 211 14.40 -0.19 8.52
CA VAL A 211 14.16 1.20 8.11
C VAL A 211 12.76 1.67 8.55
N GLU A 212 11.73 0.86 8.30
CA GLU A 212 10.36 1.17 8.69
C GLU A 212 10.21 1.36 10.21
N ASN A 213 10.82 0.47 11.00
CA ASN A 213 10.80 0.56 12.46
C ASN A 213 11.58 1.78 12.96
N SER A 214 12.78 2.01 12.41
CA SER A 214 13.62 3.16 12.76
C SER A 214 12.94 4.50 12.42
N LEU A 215 12.16 4.53 11.34
CA LEU A 215 11.33 5.68 10.98
C LEU A 215 10.22 5.93 12.00
N ARG A 216 9.52 4.87 12.45
CA ARG A 216 8.48 4.97 13.49
C ARG A 216 9.02 5.42 14.83
N GLU A 217 10.25 5.02 15.14
CA GLU A 217 10.96 5.39 16.37
C GLU A 217 11.64 6.77 16.29
N ASN A 218 11.48 7.49 15.17
CA ASN A 218 12.12 8.79 14.89
C ASN A 218 13.67 8.75 14.95
N LYS A 219 14.27 7.60 14.66
CA LYS A 219 15.73 7.42 14.59
C LYS A 219 16.32 7.89 13.26
N LEU A 220 15.49 7.92 12.21
CA LEU A 220 15.90 8.38 10.88
C LEU A 220 15.30 9.76 10.60
N LYS A 221 16.17 10.64 10.12
CA LYS A 221 15.79 11.98 9.66
C LYS A 221 15.40 12.00 8.19
N VAL A 222 16.01 11.14 7.40
CA VAL A 222 15.77 11.06 5.95
C VAL A 222 15.61 9.61 5.51
N VAL A 223 14.58 9.35 4.70
CA VAL A 223 14.47 8.09 3.95
C VAL A 223 14.29 8.41 2.48
N VAL A 224 15.21 7.89 1.64
CA VAL A 224 15.09 7.95 0.18
C VAL A 224 14.41 6.67 -0.30
N CYS A 225 13.31 6.80 -1.02
CA CYS A 225 12.46 5.65 -1.37
C CYS A 225 11.84 5.75 -2.77
N THR A 226 11.31 4.62 -3.24
CA THR A 226 10.51 4.52 -4.48
C THR A 226 9.11 4.06 -4.17
#